data_857611e4cdf2913130a3ed894ce2a42e
#
_entry.id   857611e4cdf2913130a3ed894ce2a42e
#
_cell.length_a   1.000
_cell.length_b   1.000
_cell.length_c   1.000
_cell.angle_alpha   90.00
_cell.angle_beta   90.00
_cell.angle_gamma   90.00
#
_symmetry.space_group_name_H-M   'P 1'
#
loop_
_entity.id
_entity.type
_entity.pdbx_description
1 polymer ?
#
loop_
_entity_poly.entity_id
_entity_poly.type
_entity_poly.pdbx_seq_one_letter_code
_entity_poly.pdbx_strand_id
1 'polypeptide(L)'
;MKLKNAVLHTMEGIDYENGWMTVENGVITGLGPMGICPQQPGEEWLDLDGAHIYPGFIDAHTHLGMWEDGLTFEGDDGNEETDPITPQLRAIDALNPMDRCFREALESGVTTVITGPGSANPIGGQLAAIKTAGRCIDKMIVKAPAAMKMALG
;
A
#
# COMPACT_ATOMS: atom_id res chain seq x y z
N MET A 1 -2.69 9.83 -18.12
CA MET A 1 -1.75 8.77 -18.58
C MET A 1 -2.54 7.79 -19.43
N LYS A 2 -2.01 7.40 -20.60
CA LYS A 2 -2.64 6.45 -21.52
C LYS A 2 -1.66 5.31 -21.81
N LEU A 3 -2.09 4.08 -21.59
CA LEU A 3 -1.28 2.86 -21.66
C LEU A 3 -1.88 1.90 -22.68
N LYS A 4 -1.05 1.21 -23.45
CA LYS A 4 -1.48 0.22 -24.45
C LYS A 4 -0.58 -0.99 -24.50
N ASN A 5 -1.06 -2.05 -25.14
CA ASN A 5 -0.35 -3.32 -25.33
C ASN A 5 0.12 -3.93 -23.99
N ALA A 6 -0.73 -3.93 -22.99
CA ALA A 6 -0.47 -4.52 -21.68
C ALA A 6 -1.35 -5.76 -21.45
N VAL A 7 -0.84 -6.68 -20.62
CA VAL A 7 -1.70 -7.70 -19.99
C VAL A 7 -2.32 -7.09 -18.73
N LEU A 8 -3.63 -6.93 -18.73
CA LEU A 8 -4.34 -6.30 -17.61
C LEU A 8 -5.00 -7.36 -16.73
N HIS A 9 -4.57 -7.43 -15.48
CA HIS A 9 -5.18 -8.27 -14.44
C HIS A 9 -6.09 -7.41 -13.57
N THR A 10 -7.40 -7.44 -13.88
CA THR A 10 -8.34 -6.51 -13.23
C THR A 10 -8.75 -6.93 -11.83
N MET A 11 -8.62 -8.20 -11.49
CA MET A 11 -9.16 -8.83 -10.27
C MET A 11 -10.70 -8.71 -10.14
N GLU A 12 -11.38 -8.34 -11.22
CA GLU A 12 -12.85 -8.20 -11.33
C GLU A 12 -13.46 -9.31 -12.20
N GLY A 13 -12.72 -10.42 -12.40
CA GLY A 13 -13.17 -11.59 -13.15
C GLY A 13 -12.95 -11.54 -14.65
N ILE A 14 -12.42 -10.46 -15.20
CA ILE A 14 -12.07 -10.32 -16.61
C ILE A 14 -10.65 -9.78 -16.72
N ASP A 15 -9.75 -10.57 -17.32
CA ASP A 15 -8.40 -10.14 -17.67
C ASP A 15 -8.32 -9.88 -19.19
N TYR A 16 -7.42 -8.99 -19.60
CA TYR A 16 -7.16 -8.68 -21.00
C TYR A 16 -5.72 -9.05 -21.35
N GLU A 17 -5.51 -10.06 -22.17
CA GLU A 17 -4.19 -10.50 -22.61
C GLU A 17 -3.45 -9.43 -23.45
N ASN A 18 -4.18 -8.58 -24.12
CA ASN A 18 -3.68 -7.39 -24.80
C ASN A 18 -4.70 -6.27 -24.61
N GLY A 19 -4.39 -5.35 -23.72
CA GLY A 19 -5.32 -4.31 -23.27
C GLY A 19 -4.74 -2.91 -23.32
N TRP A 20 -5.67 -1.96 -23.14
CA TRP A 20 -5.36 -0.54 -22.96
C TRP A 20 -5.99 -0.04 -21.67
N MET A 21 -5.41 1.01 -21.11
CA MET A 21 -5.91 1.68 -19.91
C MET A 21 -5.67 3.19 -19.98
N THR A 22 -6.64 3.97 -19.54
CA THR A 22 -6.50 5.42 -19.35
C THR A 22 -6.66 5.78 -17.88
N VAL A 23 -5.82 6.70 -17.41
CA VAL A 23 -5.83 7.20 -16.04
C VAL A 23 -5.79 8.73 -16.07
N GLU A 24 -6.76 9.37 -15.43
CA GLU A 24 -6.86 10.83 -15.29
C GLU A 24 -7.05 11.19 -13.82
N ASN A 25 -6.27 12.15 -13.33
CA ASN A 25 -6.33 12.61 -11.93
C ASN A 25 -6.27 11.48 -10.89
N GLY A 26 -5.46 10.44 -11.16
CA GLY A 26 -5.32 9.29 -10.26
C GLY A 26 -6.47 8.28 -10.31
N VAL A 27 -7.40 8.42 -11.25
CA VAL A 27 -8.54 7.51 -11.43
C VAL A 27 -8.44 6.82 -12.79
N ILE A 28 -8.69 5.51 -12.83
CA ILE A 28 -8.84 4.76 -14.09
C ILE A 28 -10.13 5.21 -14.74
N THR A 29 -10.04 5.84 -15.93
CA THR A 29 -11.18 6.37 -16.66
C THR A 29 -11.66 5.46 -17.78
N GLY A 30 -10.85 4.46 -18.15
CA GLY A 30 -11.23 3.45 -19.12
C GLY A 30 -10.19 2.35 -19.19
N LEU A 31 -10.62 1.14 -19.53
CA LEU A 31 -9.78 -0.01 -19.84
C LEU A 31 -10.55 -0.98 -20.75
N GLY A 32 -9.81 -1.80 -21.48
CA GLY A 32 -10.44 -2.78 -22.35
C GLY A 32 -9.43 -3.46 -23.28
N PRO A 33 -9.92 -4.37 -24.17
CA PRO A 33 -9.06 -5.03 -25.12
C PRO A 33 -8.58 -4.06 -26.22
N MET A 34 -7.38 -4.26 -26.76
CA MET A 34 -6.78 -3.40 -27.80
C MET A 34 -7.65 -3.23 -29.04
N GLY A 35 -8.46 -4.23 -29.39
CA GLY A 35 -9.36 -4.14 -30.57
C GLY A 35 -10.37 -3.00 -30.53
N ILE A 36 -10.64 -2.42 -29.36
CA ILE A 36 -11.53 -1.26 -29.18
C ILE A 36 -10.82 -0.09 -28.50
N CYS A 37 -9.49 -0.02 -28.60
CA CYS A 37 -8.71 1.07 -28.02
C CYS A 37 -9.13 2.42 -28.64
N PRO A 38 -9.46 3.43 -27.82
CA PRO A 38 -9.96 4.72 -28.31
C PRO A 38 -8.86 5.66 -28.80
N GLN A 39 -7.64 5.16 -29.07
CA GLN A 39 -6.50 5.95 -29.50
C GLN A 39 -6.80 6.71 -30.79
N GLN A 40 -6.63 8.03 -30.75
CA GLN A 40 -6.74 8.89 -31.94
C GLN A 40 -5.37 9.08 -32.61
N PRO A 41 -5.32 9.34 -33.94
CA PRO A 41 -4.09 9.67 -34.62
C PRO A 41 -3.38 10.88 -33.97
N GLY A 42 -2.11 10.74 -33.65
CA GLY A 42 -1.29 11.78 -33.01
C GLY A 42 -1.35 11.83 -31.49
N GLU A 43 -2.15 10.96 -30.85
CA GLU A 43 -2.15 10.83 -29.39
C GLU A 43 -0.96 10.00 -28.90
N GLU A 44 -0.29 10.49 -27.86
CA GLU A 44 0.77 9.74 -27.19
C GLU A 44 0.20 8.73 -26.21
N TRP A 45 0.55 7.47 -26.45
CA TRP A 45 0.27 6.34 -25.59
C TRP A 45 1.58 5.63 -25.25
N LEU A 46 1.78 5.34 -23.98
CA LEU A 46 2.90 4.51 -23.53
C LEU A 46 2.62 3.06 -23.93
N ASP A 47 3.47 2.53 -24.79
CA ASP A 47 3.43 1.13 -25.20
C ASP A 47 4.17 0.28 -24.17
N LEU A 48 3.48 -0.70 -23.60
CA LEU A 48 4.01 -1.55 -22.54
C LEU A 48 4.54 -2.91 -23.04
N ASP A 49 4.46 -3.16 -24.34
CA ASP A 49 5.05 -4.33 -24.99
C ASP A 49 4.77 -5.67 -24.26
N GLY A 50 3.52 -5.86 -23.85
CA GLY A 50 3.08 -7.08 -23.14
C GLY A 50 3.39 -7.09 -21.64
N ALA A 51 3.84 -5.99 -21.05
CA ALA A 51 4.02 -5.92 -19.61
C ALA A 51 2.70 -6.12 -18.86
N HIS A 52 2.78 -6.75 -17.70
CA HIS A 52 1.63 -7.06 -16.87
C HIS A 52 1.29 -5.89 -15.93
N ILE A 53 0.02 -5.52 -15.86
CA ILE A 53 -0.50 -4.53 -14.93
C ILE A 53 -1.42 -5.25 -13.94
N TYR A 54 -1.15 -5.04 -12.65
CA TYR A 54 -1.95 -5.51 -11.53
C TYR A 54 -2.46 -4.34 -10.70
N PRO A 55 -3.57 -4.48 -9.97
CA PRO A 55 -3.86 -3.60 -8.84
C PRO A 55 -2.70 -3.63 -7.84
N GLY A 56 -2.42 -2.50 -7.19
CA GLY A 56 -1.38 -2.46 -6.18
C GLY A 56 -1.64 -3.46 -5.06
N PHE A 57 -0.60 -4.19 -4.65
CA PHE A 57 -0.71 -5.18 -3.59
C PHE A 57 -1.06 -4.55 -2.25
N ILE A 58 -1.85 -5.28 -1.47
CA ILE A 58 -2.22 -4.92 -0.10
C ILE A 58 -1.61 -5.96 0.83
N ASP A 59 -0.69 -5.52 1.69
CA ASP A 59 -0.16 -6.37 2.75
C ASP A 59 -1.00 -6.18 4.02
N ALA A 60 -1.68 -7.25 4.41
CA ALA A 60 -2.66 -7.22 5.50
C ALA A 60 -2.03 -7.29 6.90
N HIS A 61 -0.72 -7.53 7.02
CA HIS A 61 -0.05 -7.60 8.31
C HIS A 61 1.43 -7.25 8.20
N THR A 62 1.77 -6.03 8.58
CA THR A 62 3.15 -5.53 8.61
C THR A 62 3.43 -4.77 9.91
N HIS A 63 4.68 -4.35 10.03
CA HIS A 63 5.14 -3.42 11.06
C HIS A 63 5.88 -2.23 10.42
N LEU A 64 5.63 -1.95 9.13
CA LEU A 64 6.29 -0.86 8.42
C LEU A 64 6.13 0.46 9.16
N GLY A 65 7.25 1.15 9.35
CA GLY A 65 7.33 2.43 10.02
C GLY A 65 7.34 2.39 11.54
N MET A 66 7.28 1.18 12.15
CA MET A 66 7.34 1.00 13.62
C MET A 66 8.76 0.74 14.14
N TRP A 67 9.67 0.29 13.27
CA TRP A 67 11.11 0.12 13.54
C TRP A 67 11.85 0.86 12.46
N GLU A 68 12.28 2.06 12.71
CA GLU A 68 12.96 2.89 11.71
C GLU A 68 14.21 2.20 11.17
N ASP A 69 14.17 1.90 9.87
CA ASP A 69 15.25 1.18 9.21
C ASP A 69 16.54 2.01 9.21
N GLY A 70 17.59 1.44 9.76
CA GLY A 70 18.88 2.12 9.93
C GLY A 70 19.10 2.77 11.28
N LEU A 71 18.11 2.81 12.16
CA LEU A 71 18.24 3.10 13.57
C LEU A 71 18.25 1.79 14.37
N THR A 72 18.76 1.86 15.58
CA THR A 72 18.73 0.74 16.54
C THR A 72 17.52 0.92 17.48
N PHE A 73 17.73 0.79 18.77
CA PHE A 73 16.66 0.90 19.77
C PHE A 73 15.96 2.28 19.79
N GLU A 74 16.62 3.32 19.30
CA GLU A 74 16.03 4.67 19.24
C GLU A 74 14.88 4.77 18.24
N GLY A 75 14.84 3.86 17.25
CA GLY A 75 13.75 3.80 16.26
C GLY A 75 12.72 2.71 16.54
N ASP A 76 12.80 2.02 17.67
CA ASP A 76 11.91 0.92 18.03
C ASP A 76 10.69 1.42 18.80
N ASP A 77 9.59 1.64 18.06
CA ASP A 77 8.25 1.93 18.59
C ASP A 77 7.30 0.73 18.43
N GLY A 78 7.87 -0.46 18.16
CA GLY A 78 7.09 -1.63 17.77
C GLY A 78 6.34 -2.32 18.90
N ASN A 79 6.74 -2.15 20.18
CA ASN A 79 6.08 -2.80 21.30
C ASN A 79 6.06 -1.88 22.52
N GLU A 80 5.00 -1.96 23.32
CA GLU A 80 4.92 -1.28 24.61
C GLU A 80 5.64 -2.09 25.70
N GLU A 81 6.49 -1.42 26.48
CA GLU A 81 7.32 -2.09 27.50
C GLU A 81 6.82 -1.86 28.94
N THR A 82 5.87 -0.93 29.13
CA THR A 82 5.45 -0.52 30.49
C THR A 82 4.17 -1.20 30.94
N ASP A 83 3.24 -1.54 30.01
CA ASP A 83 1.97 -2.18 30.34
C ASP A 83 1.67 -3.29 29.31
N PRO A 84 1.30 -4.50 29.74
CA PRO A 84 0.99 -5.63 28.84
C PRO A 84 -0.32 -5.46 28.07
N ILE A 85 -1.20 -4.54 28.48
CA ILE A 85 -2.53 -4.36 27.89
C ILE A 85 -2.79 -2.89 27.58
N THR A 86 -2.58 -2.51 26.32
CA THR A 86 -2.61 -1.12 25.85
C THR A 86 -3.53 -0.90 24.64
N PRO A 87 -4.84 -1.19 24.73
CA PRO A 87 -5.77 -1.09 23.61
C PRO A 87 -5.97 0.35 23.11
N GLN A 88 -5.61 1.34 23.92
CA GLN A 88 -5.70 2.77 23.60
C GLN A 88 -4.60 3.27 22.69
N LEU A 89 -3.44 2.60 22.64
CA LEU A 89 -2.33 3.01 21.78
C LEU A 89 -2.68 2.83 20.30
N ARG A 90 -2.24 3.77 19.48
CA ARG A 90 -2.57 3.80 18.05
C ARG A 90 -1.30 3.78 17.23
N ALA A 91 -1.20 2.88 16.26
CA ALA A 91 -0.06 2.82 15.37
C ALA A 91 0.26 4.16 14.70
N ILE A 92 -0.77 4.94 14.33
CA ILE A 92 -0.59 6.23 13.66
C ILE A 92 0.20 7.27 14.46
N ASP A 93 0.31 7.11 15.77
CA ASP A 93 1.07 8.01 16.64
C ASP A 93 2.57 7.68 16.68
N ALA A 94 2.95 6.45 16.30
CA ALA A 94 4.32 5.96 16.32
C ALA A 94 4.94 5.81 14.92
N LEU A 95 4.14 5.73 13.86
CA LEU A 95 4.63 5.50 12.51
C LEU A 95 5.48 6.65 11.98
N ASN A 96 6.70 6.36 11.52
CA ASN A 96 7.53 7.30 10.78
C ASN A 96 7.27 7.20 9.26
N PRO A 97 6.56 8.19 8.65
CA PRO A 97 6.24 8.14 7.21
C PRO A 97 7.48 8.33 6.31
N MET A 98 8.61 8.73 6.88
CA MET A 98 9.86 8.94 6.15
C MET A 98 10.78 7.72 6.18
N ASP A 99 10.37 6.65 6.87
CA ASP A 99 11.14 5.43 6.88
C ASP A 99 11.30 4.86 5.46
N ARG A 100 12.51 4.42 5.15
CA ARG A 100 12.91 3.87 3.85
C ARG A 100 12.03 2.70 3.41
N CYS A 101 11.56 1.89 4.36
CA CYS A 101 10.76 0.71 4.10
C CYS A 101 9.45 1.02 3.34
N PHE A 102 8.85 2.19 3.52
CA PHE A 102 7.67 2.60 2.74
C PHE A 102 7.97 2.75 1.25
N ARG A 103 9.11 3.37 0.93
CA ARG A 103 9.54 3.52 -0.47
C ARG A 103 9.84 2.16 -1.09
N GLU A 104 10.55 1.29 -0.39
CA GLU A 104 10.91 -0.05 -0.86
C GLU A 104 9.66 -0.93 -1.09
N ALA A 105 8.68 -0.85 -0.19
CA ALA A 105 7.40 -1.51 -0.35
C ALA A 105 6.67 -1.00 -1.61
N LEU A 106 6.61 0.32 -1.81
CA LEU A 106 5.98 0.93 -2.99
C LEU A 106 6.69 0.52 -4.29
N GLU A 107 8.02 0.56 -4.32
CA GLU A 107 8.83 0.13 -5.48
C GLU A 107 8.63 -1.37 -5.81
N SER A 108 8.28 -2.17 -4.81
CA SER A 108 7.92 -3.60 -4.96
C SER A 108 6.45 -3.84 -5.31
N GLY A 109 5.64 -2.77 -5.51
CA GLY A 109 4.23 -2.86 -5.88
C GLY A 109 3.26 -2.97 -4.72
N VAL A 110 3.72 -2.93 -3.46
CA VAL A 110 2.86 -2.89 -2.27
C VAL A 110 2.42 -1.46 -2.04
N THR A 111 1.15 -1.16 -2.31
CA THR A 111 0.60 0.22 -2.28
C THR A 111 -0.20 0.55 -1.04
N THR A 112 -0.57 -0.46 -0.26
CA THR A 112 -1.34 -0.32 0.97
C THR A 112 -0.89 -1.39 1.96
N VAL A 113 -0.76 -1.02 3.23
CA VAL A 113 -0.41 -1.94 4.30
C VAL A 113 -1.33 -1.76 5.50
N ILE A 114 -1.56 -2.84 6.25
CA ILE A 114 -2.06 -2.76 7.62
C ILE A 114 -0.84 -2.90 8.52
N THR A 115 -0.51 -1.85 9.23
CA THR A 115 0.68 -1.75 10.08
C THR A 115 0.34 -1.40 11.51
N GLY A 116 1.20 -1.78 12.43
CA GLY A 116 1.06 -1.50 13.85
C GLY A 116 1.97 -2.37 14.71
N PRO A 117 1.71 -2.42 16.03
CA PRO A 117 2.64 -3.02 16.98
C PRO A 117 2.90 -4.50 16.76
N GLY A 118 4.03 -4.95 17.28
CA GLY A 118 4.49 -6.33 17.29
C GLY A 118 3.70 -7.23 18.24
N SER A 119 4.24 -8.40 18.54
CA SER A 119 3.53 -9.47 19.27
C SER A 119 4.05 -9.67 20.71
N ALA A 120 4.72 -8.68 21.29
CA ALA A 120 5.24 -8.78 22.66
C ALA A 120 4.15 -8.59 23.73
N ASN A 121 3.03 -7.94 23.40
CA ASN A 121 1.97 -7.61 24.33
C ASN A 121 0.70 -8.46 24.05
N PRO A 122 0.00 -8.96 25.08
CA PRO A 122 -1.32 -9.60 24.91
C PRO A 122 -2.33 -8.73 24.17
N ILE A 123 -2.33 -7.41 24.43
CA ILE A 123 -3.05 -6.41 23.63
C ILE A 123 -2.09 -5.24 23.39
N GLY A 124 -1.57 -5.15 22.16
CA GLY A 124 -0.53 -4.17 21.80
C GLY A 124 -1.07 -2.82 21.33
N GLY A 125 -2.32 -2.74 20.88
CA GLY A 125 -2.92 -1.50 20.40
C GLY A 125 -3.58 -1.59 19.02
N GLN A 126 -3.93 -0.44 18.49
CA GLN A 126 -4.72 -0.27 17.27
C GLN A 126 -3.84 -0.25 16.03
N LEU A 127 -4.12 -1.14 15.08
CA LEU A 127 -3.52 -1.15 13.75
C LEU A 127 -4.17 -0.09 12.84
N ALA A 128 -3.42 0.36 11.85
CA ALA A 128 -3.91 1.27 10.82
C ALA A 128 -3.68 0.70 9.41
N ALA A 129 -4.67 0.88 8.54
CA ALA A 129 -4.50 0.67 7.10
C ALA A 129 -4.07 2.00 6.48
N ILE A 130 -2.91 2.01 5.84
CA ILE A 130 -2.33 3.22 5.26
C ILE A 130 -1.79 2.97 3.85
N LYS A 131 -1.69 4.04 3.05
CA LYS A 131 -0.95 4.01 1.79
C LYS A 131 0.56 4.01 2.06
N THR A 132 1.31 3.33 1.22
CA THR A 132 2.79 3.35 1.28
C THR A 132 3.39 4.60 0.65
N ALA A 133 2.60 5.34 -0.13
CA ALA A 133 2.99 6.61 -0.74
C ALA A 133 2.52 7.79 0.12
N GLY A 134 3.45 8.64 0.54
CA GLY A 134 3.15 9.85 1.33
C GLY A 134 4.35 10.30 2.16
N ARG A 135 4.17 11.42 2.87
CA ARG A 135 5.16 12.00 3.79
C ARG A 135 4.53 12.51 5.08
N CYS A 136 3.26 12.21 5.30
CA CYS A 136 2.51 12.65 6.46
C CYS A 136 1.46 11.58 6.75
N ILE A 137 1.52 10.98 7.92
CA ILE A 137 0.65 9.85 8.29
C ILE A 137 -0.82 10.18 8.11
N ASP A 138 -1.28 11.35 8.54
CA ASP A 138 -2.69 11.74 8.41
C ASP A 138 -3.21 11.70 6.96
N LYS A 139 -2.31 11.94 5.98
CA LYS A 139 -2.65 11.90 4.54
C LYS A 139 -2.50 10.51 3.92
N MET A 140 -1.85 9.60 4.62
CA MET A 140 -1.67 8.21 4.20
C MET A 140 -2.78 7.30 4.71
N ILE A 141 -3.53 7.71 5.75
CA ILE A 141 -4.58 6.89 6.38
C ILE A 141 -5.67 6.54 5.38
N VAL A 142 -5.92 5.23 5.23
CA VAL A 142 -7.12 4.68 4.57
C VAL A 142 -8.18 4.38 5.62
N LYS A 143 -7.76 3.78 6.75
CA LYS A 143 -8.63 3.46 7.89
C LYS A 143 -7.81 3.37 9.17
N ALA A 144 -8.19 4.10 10.19
CA ALA A 144 -7.64 4.00 11.54
C ALA A 144 -8.78 4.23 12.60
N PRO A 145 -8.97 3.31 13.54
CA PRO A 145 -8.34 2.00 13.63
C PRO A 145 -8.84 1.02 12.55
N ALA A 146 -7.96 0.15 12.06
CA ALA A 146 -8.30 -0.91 11.12
C ALA A 146 -8.59 -2.23 11.84
N ALA A 147 -7.80 -2.53 12.87
CA ALA A 147 -7.90 -3.73 13.70
C ALA A 147 -7.27 -3.48 15.07
N MET A 148 -7.33 -4.47 15.97
CA MET A 148 -6.65 -4.51 17.25
C MET A 148 -5.58 -5.60 17.23
N LYS A 149 -4.33 -5.26 17.58
CA LYS A 149 -3.26 -6.24 17.74
C LYS A 149 -3.41 -6.97 19.05
N MET A 150 -3.50 -8.27 18.94
CA MET A 150 -3.51 -9.20 20.09
C MET A 150 -2.54 -10.34 19.82
N ALA A 151 -1.82 -10.78 20.84
CA ALA A 151 -0.92 -11.92 20.79
C ALA A 151 -0.99 -12.71 22.11
N LEU A 152 -0.99 -14.02 22.00
CA LEU A 152 -1.11 -14.90 23.16
C LEU A 152 0.23 -15.52 23.59
N GLY A 153 1.34 -15.04 23.05
CA GLY A 153 2.69 -15.58 23.29
C GLY A 153 3.19 -16.46 22.17
#